data_d469c41bce81b0fdc528a2734a622cf3
#
_entry.id   d469c41bce81b0fdc528a2734a622cf3
#
_cell.length_a   1.000
_cell.length_b   1.000
_cell.length_c   1.000
_cell.angle_alpha   90.00
_cell.angle_beta   90.00
_cell.angle_gamma   90.00
#
_symmetry.space_group_name_H-M   'P 1'
#
loop_
_entity.id
_entity.type
_entity.pdbx_description
1 polymer ?
#
loop_
_entity_poly.entity_id
_entity_poly.type
_entity_poly.pdbx_seq_one_letter_code
_entity_poly.pdbx_strand_id
1 'polypeptide(L)'
;MPASGKSILTAGPGMLYGQRVMPWAYTEEELRKSITAVFAEQVGVVIWDNLAEGTVIDSANLALLVTAGVWSDRQLGSSRNLASVNDRLWMATGNNLQVGGDMASRTVRVHLDPNMPRPEQRDQSQFGIPHLDQWITQPANQLTVMRHLLVLVLDWTRNGAPKATGVSMWQFTPWAQALGGFLAHHNIPGFLANAEAVRGVDEDETRWRGFLACWHDRHGGKQMTSAELRRDAEPVHLGSDVHDPWDGQFITTPSGKLPNPLQLGRLLTGQAGRWRGDHVLRAGKSDRGDRNVFWVDHHNQ
;
A
#
# COMPACT_ATOMS: atom_id res chain seq x y z
N MET A 1 -3.62 14.23 8.53
CA MET A 1 -4.20 15.43 9.18
C MET A 1 -5.69 15.48 8.93
N PRO A 2 -6.54 15.80 9.93
CA PRO A 2 -7.95 16.08 9.74
C PRO A 2 -8.14 17.28 8.80
N ALA A 3 -9.33 17.39 8.18
CA ALA A 3 -9.73 18.51 7.32
C ALA A 3 -8.80 18.81 6.11
N SER A 4 -7.99 17.85 5.66
CA SER A 4 -7.08 18.03 4.50
C SER A 4 -7.78 17.96 3.14
N GLY A 5 -9.09 17.67 3.08
CA GLY A 5 -9.87 17.54 1.85
C GLY A 5 -9.95 16.13 1.25
N LYS A 6 -9.53 15.10 2.01
CA LYS A 6 -9.53 13.69 1.55
C LYS A 6 -10.91 13.24 1.07
N SER A 7 -11.94 13.40 1.90
CA SER A 7 -13.30 12.97 1.58
C SER A 7 -13.88 13.74 0.39
N ILE A 8 -13.53 15.03 0.19
CA ILE A 8 -13.94 15.79 -0.99
C ILE A 8 -13.27 15.25 -2.25
N LEU A 9 -11.98 14.93 -2.17
CA LEU A 9 -11.25 14.35 -3.29
C LEU A 9 -11.85 13.01 -3.74
N THR A 10 -12.18 12.12 -2.79
CA THR A 10 -12.80 10.82 -3.10
C THR A 10 -14.25 10.94 -3.55
N ALA A 11 -14.99 11.93 -3.07
CA ALA A 11 -16.37 12.17 -3.48
C ALA A 11 -16.47 12.62 -4.94
N GLY A 12 -15.47 13.30 -5.49
CA GLY A 12 -15.47 13.79 -6.87
C GLY A 12 -15.82 12.71 -7.91
N PRO A 13 -15.03 11.64 -8.04
CA PRO A 13 -15.35 10.51 -8.91
C PRO A 13 -16.69 9.85 -8.54
N GLY A 14 -16.99 9.72 -7.25
CA GLY A 14 -18.22 9.10 -6.77
C GLY A 14 -19.49 9.82 -7.19
N MET A 15 -19.48 11.14 -7.23
CA MET A 15 -20.61 11.92 -7.66
C MET A 15 -20.88 11.81 -9.18
N LEU A 16 -19.84 11.49 -9.96
CA LEU A 16 -19.99 11.32 -11.42
C LEU A 16 -20.48 9.92 -11.81
N TYR A 17 -20.05 8.88 -11.07
CA TYR A 17 -20.25 7.48 -11.45
C TYR A 17 -21.11 6.69 -10.47
N GLY A 18 -21.71 7.35 -9.50
CA GLY A 18 -22.36 6.70 -8.36
C GLY A 18 -21.35 6.17 -7.36
N GLN A 19 -21.66 6.32 -6.07
CA GLN A 19 -20.75 5.90 -5.01
C GLN A 19 -21.43 5.09 -3.92
N ARG A 20 -20.66 4.21 -3.29
CA ARG A 20 -20.95 3.57 -2.01
C ARG A 20 -19.89 3.94 -1.00
N VAL A 21 -20.28 4.64 0.05
CA VAL A 21 -19.41 4.86 1.21
C VAL A 21 -19.73 3.81 2.26
N MET A 22 -18.72 3.17 2.79
CA MET A 22 -18.89 2.05 3.73
C MET A 22 -17.79 2.06 4.81
N PRO A 23 -18.09 1.55 6.02
CA PRO A 23 -17.09 1.39 7.06
C PRO A 23 -16.08 0.30 6.69
N TRP A 24 -14.90 0.39 7.28
CA TRP A 24 -13.89 -0.67 7.18
C TRP A 24 -14.31 -1.88 8.02
N ALA A 25 -14.22 -3.07 7.43
CA ALA A 25 -14.47 -4.31 8.15
C ALA A 25 -13.14 -4.88 8.69
N TYR A 26 -13.11 -5.24 9.96
CA TYR A 26 -11.89 -5.69 10.64
C TYR A 26 -11.61 -7.19 10.47
N THR A 27 -12.53 -7.95 9.92
CA THR A 27 -12.33 -9.37 9.63
C THR A 27 -12.41 -9.63 8.14
N GLU A 28 -11.60 -10.56 7.64
CA GLU A 28 -11.58 -10.96 6.24
C GLU A 28 -12.96 -11.45 5.75
N GLU A 29 -13.70 -12.15 6.61
CA GLU A 29 -15.02 -12.64 6.25
C GLU A 29 -16.04 -11.52 6.07
N GLU A 30 -16.08 -10.55 7.00
CA GLU A 30 -16.98 -9.39 6.89
C GLU A 30 -16.58 -8.48 5.74
N LEU A 31 -15.29 -8.32 5.49
CA LEU A 31 -14.79 -7.58 4.35
C LEU A 31 -15.24 -8.22 3.04
N ARG A 32 -15.08 -9.54 2.88
CA ARG A 32 -15.54 -10.30 1.72
C ARG A 32 -17.05 -10.17 1.51
N LYS A 33 -17.84 -10.29 2.58
CA LYS A 33 -19.31 -10.14 2.53
C LYS A 33 -19.72 -8.73 2.09
N SER A 34 -19.06 -7.69 2.63
CA SER A 34 -19.36 -6.31 2.29
C SER A 34 -19.00 -5.99 0.83
N ILE A 35 -17.87 -6.50 0.33
CA ILE A 35 -17.48 -6.42 -1.08
C ILE A 35 -18.54 -7.09 -1.95
N THR A 36 -18.95 -8.31 -1.61
CA THR A 36 -19.97 -9.05 -2.38
C THR A 36 -21.30 -8.31 -2.43
N ALA A 37 -21.72 -7.68 -1.33
CA ALA A 37 -22.92 -6.87 -1.29
C ALA A 37 -22.88 -5.68 -2.24
N VAL A 38 -21.73 -4.99 -2.33
CA VAL A 38 -21.53 -3.85 -3.24
C VAL A 38 -21.69 -4.26 -4.72
N PHE A 39 -21.31 -5.48 -5.08
CA PHE A 39 -21.46 -5.95 -6.46
C PHE A 39 -22.92 -6.15 -6.89
N ALA A 40 -23.85 -6.21 -5.94
CA ALA A 40 -25.28 -6.18 -6.22
C ALA A 40 -25.81 -4.76 -6.50
N GLU A 41 -25.02 -3.72 -6.21
CA GLU A 41 -25.35 -2.32 -6.41
C GLU A 41 -24.76 -1.80 -7.73
N GLN A 42 -25.45 -0.85 -8.37
CA GLN A 42 -24.97 -0.20 -9.60
C GLN A 42 -24.16 1.06 -9.26
N VAL A 43 -22.97 0.86 -8.67
CA VAL A 43 -22.07 1.95 -8.28
C VAL A 43 -20.72 1.78 -8.95
N GLY A 44 -20.14 2.87 -9.44
CA GLY A 44 -18.81 2.86 -10.07
C GLY A 44 -17.67 3.10 -9.09
N VAL A 45 -17.96 3.68 -7.91
CA VAL A 45 -16.94 4.03 -6.91
C VAL A 45 -17.32 3.51 -5.54
N VAL A 46 -16.37 2.86 -4.89
CA VAL A 46 -16.53 2.35 -3.52
C VAL A 46 -15.47 3.00 -2.63
N ILE A 47 -15.90 3.55 -1.51
CA ILE A 47 -15.06 4.34 -0.62
C ILE A 47 -15.15 3.78 0.79
N TRP A 48 -14.05 3.30 1.32
CA TRP A 48 -13.87 3.11 2.76
C TRP A 48 -13.41 4.44 3.35
N ASP A 49 -14.33 5.18 3.94
CA ASP A 49 -14.04 6.54 4.41
C ASP A 49 -13.64 6.55 5.89
N ASN A 50 -12.65 7.39 6.19
CA ASN A 50 -12.21 7.71 7.55
C ASN A 50 -11.78 6.49 8.38
N LEU A 51 -10.91 5.65 7.81
CA LEU A 51 -10.30 4.54 8.53
C LEU A 51 -9.57 5.05 9.77
N ALA A 52 -9.55 4.25 10.83
CA ALA A 52 -8.83 4.58 12.06
C ALA A 52 -7.35 4.88 11.77
N GLU A 53 -6.78 5.80 12.52
CA GLU A 53 -5.36 6.17 12.38
C GLU A 53 -4.46 4.94 12.57
N GLY A 54 -3.47 4.80 11.69
CA GLY A 54 -2.55 3.66 11.70
C GLY A 54 -3.15 2.35 11.19
N THR A 55 -4.37 2.35 10.63
CA THR A 55 -4.92 1.14 10.01
C THR A 55 -4.00 0.62 8.93
N VAL A 56 -3.67 -0.67 9.01
CA VAL A 56 -2.90 -1.38 7.97
C VAL A 56 -3.88 -2.02 7.00
N ILE A 57 -3.79 -1.60 5.74
CA ILE A 57 -4.55 -2.20 4.63
C ILE A 57 -3.71 -3.36 4.09
N ASP A 58 -3.95 -4.55 4.64
CA ASP A 58 -3.34 -5.81 4.22
C ASP A 58 -4.41 -6.90 4.30
N SER A 59 -4.92 -7.34 3.15
CA SER A 59 -6.04 -8.27 3.04
C SER A 59 -5.91 -9.13 1.80
N ALA A 60 -6.02 -10.44 1.98
CA ALA A 60 -6.04 -11.39 0.88
C ALA A 60 -7.27 -11.20 -0.03
N ASN A 61 -8.42 -10.84 0.55
CA ASN A 61 -9.64 -10.57 -0.22
C ASN A 61 -9.51 -9.28 -1.05
N LEU A 62 -8.86 -8.24 -0.52
CA LEU A 62 -8.58 -7.04 -1.31
C LEU A 62 -7.55 -7.32 -2.41
N ALA A 63 -6.50 -8.06 -2.11
CA ALA A 63 -5.51 -8.44 -3.09
C ALA A 63 -6.14 -9.23 -4.26
N LEU A 64 -7.07 -10.15 -3.96
CA LEU A 64 -7.86 -10.83 -4.97
C LEU A 64 -8.77 -9.85 -5.73
N LEU A 65 -9.52 -9.02 -5.01
CA LEU A 65 -10.47 -8.06 -5.59
C LEU A 65 -9.81 -7.17 -6.63
N VAL A 66 -8.71 -6.49 -6.29
CA VAL A 66 -8.07 -5.52 -7.18
C VAL A 66 -7.39 -6.16 -8.40
N THR A 67 -7.22 -7.48 -8.39
CA THR A 67 -6.58 -8.23 -9.50
C THR A 67 -7.56 -9.01 -10.36
N ALA A 68 -8.71 -9.37 -9.79
CA ALA A 68 -9.73 -10.15 -10.50
C ALA A 68 -10.55 -9.27 -11.44
N GLY A 69 -10.63 -9.64 -12.72
CA GLY A 69 -11.52 -8.99 -13.68
C GLY A 69 -13.00 -9.29 -13.42
N VAL A 70 -13.30 -10.36 -12.68
CA VAL A 70 -14.65 -10.78 -12.26
C VAL A 70 -14.59 -11.15 -10.79
N TRP A 71 -15.45 -10.54 -9.98
CA TRP A 71 -15.70 -10.97 -8.61
C TRP A 71 -16.75 -12.06 -8.60
N SER A 72 -16.45 -13.20 -8.00
CA SER A 72 -17.38 -14.31 -7.85
C SER A 72 -17.43 -14.77 -6.40
N ASP A 73 -18.61 -14.72 -5.81
CA ASP A 73 -18.83 -15.13 -4.42
C ASP A 73 -20.28 -15.56 -4.18
N ARG A 74 -20.52 -16.23 -3.06
CA ARG A 74 -21.86 -16.63 -2.64
C ARG A 74 -22.64 -15.43 -2.12
N GLN A 75 -23.83 -15.21 -2.67
CA GLN A 75 -24.72 -14.14 -2.21
C GLN A 75 -25.28 -14.47 -0.82
N LEU A 76 -25.15 -13.51 0.12
CA LEU A 76 -25.71 -13.63 1.46
C LEU A 76 -27.22 -13.90 1.43
N GLY A 77 -27.68 -14.83 2.27
CA GLY A 77 -29.11 -15.17 2.39
C GLY A 77 -29.67 -15.98 1.23
N SER A 78 -28.84 -16.39 0.27
CA SER A 78 -29.28 -17.24 -0.84
C SER A 78 -28.26 -18.35 -1.16
N SER A 79 -28.72 -19.40 -1.88
CA SER A 79 -27.85 -20.44 -2.41
C SER A 79 -27.26 -20.09 -3.80
N ARG A 80 -27.39 -18.84 -4.22
CA ARG A 80 -26.92 -18.39 -5.53
C ARG A 80 -25.50 -17.80 -5.43
N ASN A 81 -24.70 -18.05 -6.46
CA ASN A 81 -23.43 -17.35 -6.65
C ASN A 81 -23.69 -16.05 -7.41
N LEU A 82 -23.07 -14.97 -6.94
CA LEU A 82 -22.94 -13.72 -7.67
C LEU A 82 -21.63 -13.79 -8.48
N ALA A 83 -21.70 -13.47 -9.74
CA ALA A 83 -20.52 -13.20 -10.58
C ALA A 83 -20.75 -11.86 -11.27
N SER A 84 -19.84 -10.92 -11.07
CA SER A 84 -19.94 -9.57 -11.62
C SER A 84 -18.58 -9.09 -12.10
N VAL A 85 -18.58 -8.36 -13.21
CA VAL A 85 -17.37 -7.68 -13.69
C VAL A 85 -16.89 -6.68 -12.64
N ASN A 86 -15.59 -6.70 -12.37
CA ASN A 86 -14.96 -5.75 -11.46
C ASN A 86 -14.43 -4.55 -12.26
N ASP A 87 -15.31 -3.60 -12.48
CA ASP A 87 -15.07 -2.35 -13.19
C ASP A 87 -15.11 -1.12 -12.27
N ARG A 88 -15.04 -1.34 -10.97
CA ARG A 88 -15.19 -0.31 -9.94
C ARG A 88 -13.87 0.30 -9.53
N LEU A 89 -13.92 1.57 -9.18
CA LEU A 89 -12.82 2.25 -8.49
C LEU A 89 -12.96 2.04 -6.98
N TRP A 90 -11.95 1.45 -6.36
CA TRP A 90 -11.88 1.20 -4.92
C TRP A 90 -10.97 2.23 -4.27
N MET A 91 -11.46 2.92 -3.26
CA MET A 91 -10.76 4.01 -2.57
C MET A 91 -10.84 3.83 -1.05
N ALA A 92 -9.81 4.30 -0.35
CA ALA A 92 -9.81 4.37 1.11
C ALA A 92 -9.25 5.71 1.57
N THR A 93 -9.82 6.27 2.64
CA THR A 93 -9.31 7.49 3.27
C THR A 93 -9.01 7.26 4.75
N GLY A 94 -8.03 7.95 5.27
CA GLY A 94 -7.67 7.91 6.69
C GLY A 94 -6.43 8.74 6.99
N ASN A 95 -6.05 8.80 8.25
CA ASN A 95 -4.81 9.43 8.68
C ASN A 95 -3.75 8.33 8.91
N ASN A 96 -2.54 8.57 8.42
CA ASN A 96 -1.41 7.64 8.59
C ASN A 96 -1.74 6.20 8.22
N LEU A 97 -2.51 6.00 7.13
CA LEU A 97 -2.81 4.67 6.64
C LEU A 97 -1.52 4.00 6.14
N GLN A 98 -1.37 2.76 6.52
CA GLN A 98 -0.30 1.90 6.03
C GLN A 98 -0.87 0.92 5.02
N VAL A 99 -0.07 0.53 4.05
CA VAL A 99 -0.44 -0.47 3.05
C VAL A 99 0.62 -1.56 3.10
N GLY A 100 0.22 -2.72 3.61
CA GLY A 100 1.13 -3.85 3.83
C GLY A 100 1.05 -4.91 2.74
N GLY A 101 2.01 -5.83 2.80
CA GLY A 101 2.02 -7.05 2.01
C GLY A 101 1.85 -6.82 0.50
N ASP A 102 1.02 -7.65 -0.09
CA ASP A 102 0.70 -7.64 -1.52
C ASP A 102 -0.05 -6.37 -1.98
N MET A 103 -0.74 -5.69 -1.06
CA MET A 103 -1.49 -4.47 -1.37
C MET A 103 -0.58 -3.28 -1.71
N ALA A 104 0.64 -3.23 -1.20
CA ALA A 104 1.58 -2.14 -1.48
C ALA A 104 1.89 -1.97 -2.97
N SER A 105 2.00 -3.08 -3.72
CA SER A 105 2.24 -3.09 -5.16
C SER A 105 0.99 -2.82 -6.03
N ARG A 106 -0.19 -2.77 -5.40
CA ARG A 106 -1.52 -2.68 -6.05
C ARG A 106 -2.26 -1.40 -5.71
N THR A 107 -1.64 -0.54 -4.89
CA THR A 107 -2.26 0.68 -4.38
C THR A 107 -1.54 1.91 -4.89
N VAL A 108 -2.30 2.87 -5.38
CA VAL A 108 -1.81 4.21 -5.65
C VAL A 108 -2.11 5.07 -4.43
N ARG A 109 -1.05 5.57 -3.78
CA ARG A 109 -1.19 6.42 -2.61
C ARG A 109 -1.22 7.89 -3.02
N VAL A 110 -2.22 8.61 -2.55
CA VAL A 110 -2.31 10.07 -2.68
C VAL A 110 -2.11 10.68 -1.29
N HIS A 111 -1.02 11.42 -1.12
CA HIS A 111 -0.73 12.14 0.11
C HIS A 111 -1.19 13.58 -0.03
N LEU A 112 -2.08 14.01 0.89
CA LEU A 112 -2.53 15.39 0.96
C LEU A 112 -1.87 16.08 2.13
N ASP A 113 -0.98 17.00 1.85
CA ASP A 113 -0.38 17.90 2.84
C ASP A 113 -0.96 19.30 2.66
N PRO A 114 -1.76 19.79 3.60
CA PRO A 114 -2.31 21.13 3.54
C PRO A 114 -1.26 22.22 3.78
N ASN A 115 -0.05 21.85 4.24
CA ASN A 115 1.05 22.76 4.56
C ASN A 115 0.65 23.93 5.49
N MET A 116 -0.27 23.65 6.42
CA MET A 116 -0.74 24.63 7.41
C MET A 116 -1.26 23.94 8.67
N PRO A 117 -1.11 24.59 9.84
CA PRO A 117 -1.48 23.99 11.14
C PRO A 117 -2.98 23.70 11.31
N ARG A 118 -3.85 24.50 10.67
CA ARG A 118 -5.31 24.44 10.82
C ARG A 118 -5.99 24.48 9.46
N PRO A 119 -6.04 23.35 8.73
CA PRO A 119 -6.60 23.30 7.38
C PRO A 119 -8.10 23.64 7.31
N GLU A 120 -8.84 23.45 8.38
CA GLU A 120 -10.25 23.80 8.52
C GLU A 120 -10.52 25.31 8.47
N GLN A 121 -9.49 26.12 8.73
CA GLN A 121 -9.58 27.59 8.73
C GLN A 121 -9.17 28.23 7.39
N ARG A 122 -9.03 27.42 6.32
CA ARG A 122 -8.72 27.95 5.00
C ARG A 122 -9.83 28.87 4.50
N ASP A 123 -9.40 30.01 3.97
CA ASP A 123 -10.30 30.91 3.29
C ASP A 123 -10.81 30.28 1.99
N GLN A 124 -12.11 30.05 1.92
CA GLN A 124 -12.78 29.45 0.76
C GLN A 124 -12.63 30.30 -0.51
N SER A 125 -12.46 31.61 -0.36
CA SER A 125 -12.30 32.52 -1.50
C SER A 125 -10.98 32.33 -2.27
N GLN A 126 -9.99 31.65 -1.67
CA GLN A 126 -8.71 31.35 -2.29
C GLN A 126 -8.77 30.11 -3.21
N PHE A 127 -9.86 29.35 -3.20
CA PHE A 127 -10.03 28.23 -4.10
C PHE A 127 -10.63 28.65 -5.43
N GLY A 128 -10.15 28.04 -6.53
CA GLY A 128 -10.71 28.28 -7.86
C GLY A 128 -12.20 27.94 -7.97
N ILE A 129 -12.66 26.99 -7.13
CA ILE A 129 -14.07 26.65 -6.95
C ILE A 129 -14.33 26.66 -5.44
N PRO A 130 -14.86 27.77 -4.89
CA PRO A 130 -15.31 27.81 -3.50
C PRO A 130 -16.41 26.78 -3.25
N HIS A 131 -16.43 26.17 -2.05
CA HIS A 131 -17.43 25.16 -1.66
C HIS A 131 -17.58 24.04 -2.70
N LEU A 132 -16.45 23.43 -3.08
CA LEU A 132 -16.38 22.39 -4.12
C LEU A 132 -17.34 21.21 -3.81
N ASP A 133 -17.53 20.88 -2.55
CA ASP A 133 -18.48 19.86 -2.08
C ASP A 133 -19.92 20.15 -2.52
N GLN A 134 -20.34 21.40 -2.42
CA GLN A 134 -21.68 21.84 -2.87
C GLN A 134 -21.73 22.01 -4.40
N TRP A 135 -20.67 22.55 -4.98
CA TRP A 135 -20.60 22.78 -6.42
C TRP A 135 -20.71 21.48 -7.22
N ILE A 136 -20.02 20.41 -6.81
CA ILE A 136 -20.00 19.15 -7.54
C ILE A 136 -21.29 18.32 -7.38
N THR A 137 -22.15 18.65 -6.41
CA THR A 137 -23.46 17.98 -6.26
C THR A 137 -24.49 18.47 -7.28
N GLN A 138 -24.24 19.59 -7.95
CA GLN A 138 -25.17 20.15 -8.91
C GLN A 138 -25.08 19.42 -10.25
N PRO A 139 -26.20 18.92 -10.82
CA PRO A 139 -26.20 18.14 -12.06
C PRO A 139 -25.56 18.86 -13.27
N ALA A 140 -25.73 20.18 -13.39
CA ALA A 140 -25.12 20.97 -14.45
C ALA A 140 -23.59 20.97 -14.37
N ASN A 141 -23.04 21.04 -13.16
CA ASN A 141 -21.60 21.00 -12.94
C ASN A 141 -21.05 19.59 -13.18
N GLN A 142 -21.74 18.55 -12.74
CA GLN A 142 -21.39 17.15 -13.03
C GLN A 142 -21.32 16.89 -14.53
N LEU A 143 -22.33 17.34 -15.28
CA LEU A 143 -22.35 17.23 -16.73
C LEU A 143 -21.19 17.98 -17.39
N THR A 144 -20.82 19.16 -16.87
CA THR A 144 -19.69 19.95 -17.36
C THR A 144 -18.39 19.22 -17.14
N VAL A 145 -18.14 18.67 -15.94
CA VAL A 145 -16.95 17.89 -15.64
C VAL A 145 -16.87 16.65 -16.53
N MET A 146 -17.97 15.91 -16.66
CA MET A 146 -18.03 14.72 -17.50
C MET A 146 -17.71 15.05 -18.97
N ARG A 147 -18.28 16.13 -19.50
CA ARG A 147 -17.98 16.61 -20.85
C ARG A 147 -16.49 16.92 -21.03
N HIS A 148 -15.87 17.61 -20.08
CA HIS A 148 -14.44 17.94 -20.16
C HIS A 148 -13.58 16.68 -20.11
N LEU A 149 -13.89 15.73 -19.24
CA LEU A 149 -13.17 14.44 -19.18
C LEU A 149 -13.28 13.69 -20.51
N LEU A 150 -14.46 13.62 -21.10
CA LEU A 150 -14.66 12.99 -22.41
C LEU A 150 -13.88 13.68 -23.51
N VAL A 151 -13.82 15.02 -23.50
CA VAL A 151 -13.01 15.79 -24.48
C VAL A 151 -11.53 15.43 -24.35
N LEU A 152 -11.00 15.38 -23.14
CA LEU A 152 -9.59 15.00 -22.91
C LEU A 152 -9.31 13.56 -23.38
N VAL A 153 -10.20 12.62 -23.08
CA VAL A 153 -10.04 11.22 -23.53
C VAL A 153 -10.09 11.13 -25.06
N LEU A 154 -11.04 11.83 -25.70
CA LEU A 154 -11.17 11.86 -27.15
C LEU A 154 -9.94 12.49 -27.83
N ASP A 155 -9.42 13.57 -27.27
CA ASP A 155 -8.21 14.22 -27.80
C ASP A 155 -7.01 13.26 -27.73
N TRP A 156 -6.75 12.66 -26.56
CA TRP A 156 -5.69 11.66 -26.41
C TRP A 156 -5.85 10.49 -27.38
N THR A 157 -7.09 9.97 -27.53
CA THR A 157 -7.37 8.84 -28.41
C THR A 157 -7.16 9.20 -29.88
N ARG A 158 -7.59 10.39 -30.31
CA ARG A 158 -7.38 10.89 -31.68
C ARG A 158 -5.91 11.10 -32.04
N ASN A 159 -5.09 11.38 -31.02
CA ASN A 159 -3.64 11.50 -31.18
C ASN A 159 -2.88 10.15 -31.01
N GLY A 160 -3.59 9.03 -31.19
CA GLY A 160 -2.99 7.69 -31.19
C GLY A 160 -2.81 7.06 -29.82
N ALA A 161 -3.44 7.63 -28.78
CA ALA A 161 -3.40 7.13 -27.40
C ALA A 161 -1.97 6.81 -26.91
N PRO A 162 -1.02 7.77 -26.96
CA PRO A 162 0.37 7.51 -26.60
C PRO A 162 0.47 7.01 -25.16
N LYS A 163 1.30 5.98 -24.95
CA LYS A 163 1.56 5.39 -23.66
C LYS A 163 2.81 6.00 -23.04
N ALA A 164 2.84 6.15 -21.72
CA ALA A 164 4.03 6.56 -21.02
C ALA A 164 5.11 5.48 -21.07
N THR A 165 6.35 5.87 -21.35
CA THR A 165 7.53 5.01 -21.24
C THR A 165 8.16 5.18 -19.86
N GLY A 166 8.78 4.13 -19.31
CA GLY A 166 9.46 4.21 -18.00
C GLY A 166 8.53 4.11 -16.79
N VAL A 167 7.21 3.94 -16.99
CA VAL A 167 6.26 3.71 -15.90
C VAL A 167 6.03 2.21 -15.75
N SER A 168 6.20 1.70 -14.53
CA SER A 168 5.98 0.29 -14.19
C SER A 168 5.20 0.15 -12.89
N MET A 169 4.21 -0.73 -12.88
CA MET A 169 3.39 -1.07 -11.71
C MET A 169 3.01 -2.55 -11.72
N TRP A 170 4.00 -3.44 -11.68
CA TRP A 170 3.81 -4.89 -11.70
C TRP A 170 2.81 -5.32 -12.79
N GLN A 171 1.81 -6.14 -12.42
CA GLN A 171 0.76 -6.57 -13.34
C GLN A 171 -0.16 -5.43 -13.85
N PHE A 172 -0.14 -4.26 -13.19
CA PHE A 172 -0.88 -3.06 -13.60
C PHE A 172 -0.07 -2.15 -14.53
N THR A 173 1.13 -2.56 -14.96
CA THR A 173 1.97 -1.78 -15.87
C THR A 173 1.22 -1.31 -17.13
N PRO A 174 0.40 -2.12 -17.82
CA PRO A 174 -0.36 -1.65 -18.99
C PRO A 174 -1.33 -0.52 -18.66
N TRP A 175 -2.01 -0.60 -17.51
CA TRP A 175 -2.87 0.45 -17.00
C TRP A 175 -2.08 1.71 -16.65
N ALA A 176 -0.98 1.57 -15.92
CA ALA A 176 -0.15 2.70 -15.53
C ALA A 176 0.47 3.41 -16.73
N GLN A 177 0.87 2.68 -17.75
CA GLN A 177 1.38 3.25 -19.01
C GLN A 177 0.28 4.01 -19.79
N ALA A 178 -0.93 3.47 -19.86
CA ALA A 178 -2.05 4.13 -20.54
C ALA A 178 -2.45 5.43 -19.82
N LEU A 179 -2.66 5.36 -18.49
CA LEU A 179 -3.03 6.53 -17.69
C LEU A 179 -1.89 7.56 -17.64
N GLY A 180 -0.66 7.13 -17.45
CA GLY A 180 0.51 8.00 -17.48
C GLY A 180 0.67 8.70 -18.83
N GLY A 181 0.42 8.00 -19.94
CA GLY A 181 0.44 8.57 -21.28
C GLY A 181 -0.67 9.59 -21.51
N PHE A 182 -1.88 9.31 -21.01
CA PHE A 182 -3.01 10.26 -21.02
C PHE A 182 -2.65 11.55 -20.25
N LEU A 183 -2.14 11.42 -19.03
CA LEU A 183 -1.77 12.56 -18.18
C LEU A 183 -0.61 13.37 -18.80
N ALA A 184 0.41 12.70 -19.31
CA ALA A 184 1.53 13.35 -19.99
C ALA A 184 1.10 14.10 -21.25
N HIS A 185 0.19 13.54 -22.05
CA HIS A 185 -0.36 14.18 -23.24
C HIS A 185 -1.05 15.51 -22.90
N HIS A 186 -1.68 15.59 -21.75
CA HIS A 186 -2.35 16.79 -21.26
C HIS A 186 -1.48 17.67 -20.33
N ASN A 187 -0.17 17.42 -20.25
CA ASN A 187 0.77 18.16 -19.41
C ASN A 187 0.41 18.12 -17.90
N ILE A 188 -0.13 17.00 -17.42
CA ILE A 188 -0.42 16.76 -16.01
C ILE A 188 0.73 15.94 -15.41
N PRO A 189 1.66 16.56 -14.67
CA PRO A 189 2.84 15.88 -14.13
C PRO A 189 2.54 15.15 -12.82
N GLY A 190 3.51 14.33 -12.37
CA GLY A 190 3.52 13.78 -11.01
C GLY A 190 2.84 12.42 -10.86
N PHE A 191 2.35 11.81 -11.92
CA PHE A 191 1.74 10.47 -11.85
C PHE A 191 2.77 9.44 -11.35
N LEU A 192 2.44 8.75 -10.26
CA LEU A 192 3.29 7.77 -9.57
C LEU A 192 4.67 8.29 -9.11
N ALA A 193 4.89 9.60 -9.10
CA ALA A 193 6.17 10.19 -8.69
C ALA A 193 6.55 9.86 -7.22
N ASN A 194 5.57 9.53 -6.39
CA ASN A 194 5.77 9.13 -4.99
C ASN A 194 5.83 7.60 -4.79
N ALA A 195 5.77 6.79 -5.85
CA ALA A 195 5.65 5.34 -5.73
C ALA A 195 6.85 4.70 -5.01
N GLU A 196 8.06 5.19 -5.22
CA GLU A 196 9.26 4.70 -4.54
C GLU A 196 9.28 5.12 -3.06
N ALA A 197 8.94 6.38 -2.76
CA ALA A 197 8.83 6.85 -1.38
C ALA A 197 7.76 6.08 -0.60
N VAL A 198 6.66 5.71 -1.25
CA VAL A 198 5.58 4.92 -0.66
C VAL A 198 6.01 3.48 -0.34
N ARG A 199 6.83 2.86 -1.20
CA ARG A 199 7.41 1.52 -0.93
C ARG A 199 8.38 1.53 0.26
N GLY A 200 9.02 2.66 0.54
CA GLY A 200 9.94 2.84 1.66
C GLY A 200 9.26 3.06 3.03
N VAL A 201 7.95 3.23 3.09
CA VAL A 201 7.19 3.56 4.33
C VAL A 201 6.49 2.33 4.93
N ASP A 202 6.67 1.15 4.41
CA ASP A 202 6.33 -0.07 5.12
C ASP A 202 7.32 -0.24 6.28
N GLU A 203 6.87 0.02 7.51
CA GLU A 203 7.72 -0.07 8.72
C GLU A 203 8.32 -1.47 8.85
N ASP A 204 7.60 -2.51 8.48
CA ASP A 204 8.12 -3.88 8.49
C ASP A 204 9.16 -4.08 7.38
N GLU A 205 8.92 -3.59 6.19
CA GLU A 205 9.89 -3.59 5.10
C GLU A 205 11.16 -2.81 5.45
N THR A 206 11.00 -1.59 6.01
CA THR A 206 12.12 -0.75 6.44
C THR A 206 12.91 -1.43 7.55
N ARG A 207 12.23 -2.03 8.53
CA ARG A 207 12.84 -2.76 9.63
C ARG A 207 13.62 -3.98 9.15
N TRP A 208 13.04 -4.78 8.25
CA TRP A 208 13.73 -5.94 7.68
C TRP A 208 14.89 -5.53 6.78
N ARG A 209 14.76 -4.45 6.01
CA ARG A 209 15.86 -3.92 5.20
C ARG A 209 17.02 -3.48 6.06
N GLY A 210 16.78 -2.69 7.11
CA GLY A 210 17.81 -2.26 8.07
C GLY A 210 18.47 -3.45 8.77
N PHE A 211 17.69 -4.42 9.21
CA PHE A 211 18.19 -5.63 9.83
C PHE A 211 19.10 -6.46 8.90
N LEU A 212 18.70 -6.70 7.65
CA LEU A 212 19.49 -7.48 6.70
C LEU A 212 20.76 -6.74 6.28
N ALA A 213 20.70 -5.43 6.08
CA ALA A 213 21.85 -4.61 5.77
C ALA A 213 22.88 -4.66 6.93
N CYS A 214 22.43 -4.39 8.15
CA CYS A 214 23.29 -4.47 9.34
C CYS A 214 23.88 -5.87 9.53
N TRP A 215 23.08 -6.93 9.30
CA TRP A 215 23.59 -8.30 9.36
C TRP A 215 24.70 -8.54 8.33
N HIS A 216 24.47 -8.15 7.08
CA HIS A 216 25.46 -8.33 6.01
C HIS A 216 26.75 -7.54 6.30
N ASP A 217 26.64 -6.29 6.74
CA ASP A 217 27.79 -5.45 7.09
C ASP A 217 28.63 -6.04 8.23
N ARG A 218 28.00 -6.70 9.21
CA ARG A 218 28.68 -7.32 10.36
C ARG A 218 29.28 -8.68 10.06
N HIS A 219 28.59 -9.49 9.29
CA HIS A 219 28.90 -10.92 9.14
C HIS A 219 29.10 -11.39 7.70
N GLY A 220 28.81 -10.52 6.71
CA GLY A 220 28.78 -10.91 5.29
C GLY A 220 27.81 -12.08 5.06
N GLY A 221 28.19 -12.97 4.16
CA GLY A 221 27.44 -14.21 3.87
C GLY A 221 27.66 -15.36 4.87
N LYS A 222 28.17 -15.10 6.08
CA LYS A 222 28.43 -16.13 7.08
C LYS A 222 27.14 -16.80 7.55
N GLN A 223 27.10 -18.13 7.50
CA GLN A 223 25.99 -18.91 8.03
C GLN A 223 25.97 -18.88 9.56
N MET A 224 24.83 -18.57 10.14
CA MET A 224 24.60 -18.48 11.57
C MET A 224 23.32 -19.20 11.97
N THR A 225 23.33 -19.86 13.13
CA THR A 225 22.10 -20.36 13.76
C THR A 225 21.33 -19.19 14.42
N SER A 226 20.03 -19.35 14.63
CA SER A 226 19.24 -18.35 15.37
C SER A 226 19.76 -18.11 16.80
N ALA A 227 20.39 -19.12 17.42
CA ALA A 227 20.98 -18.99 18.75
C ALA A 227 22.26 -18.14 18.75
N GLU A 228 23.14 -18.33 17.75
CA GLU A 228 24.34 -17.50 17.56
C GLU A 228 23.98 -16.06 17.26
N LEU A 229 23.06 -15.84 16.33
CA LEU A 229 22.58 -14.52 15.94
C LEU A 229 21.95 -13.79 17.13
N ARG A 230 21.11 -14.50 17.91
CA ARG A 230 20.50 -13.94 19.12
C ARG A 230 21.54 -13.53 20.17
N ARG A 231 22.61 -14.32 20.33
CA ARG A 231 23.72 -14.01 21.24
C ARG A 231 24.51 -12.79 20.76
N ASP A 232 24.75 -12.67 19.46
CA ASP A 232 25.43 -11.52 18.86
C ASP A 232 24.67 -10.20 19.04
N ALA A 233 23.35 -10.28 19.22
CA ALA A 233 22.48 -9.13 19.49
C ALA A 233 22.37 -8.77 20.98
N GLU A 234 23.05 -9.47 21.87
CA GLU A 234 23.00 -9.12 23.30
C GLU A 234 23.77 -7.82 23.54
N PRO A 235 23.14 -6.86 24.27
CA PRO A 235 23.82 -5.63 24.63
C PRO A 235 25.13 -5.89 25.39
N VAL A 236 26.14 -5.13 25.04
CA VAL A 236 27.46 -5.21 25.69
C VAL A 236 27.58 -4.12 26.72
N HIS A 237 27.90 -4.51 27.97
CA HIS A 237 28.14 -3.56 29.05
C HIS A 237 29.60 -3.12 29.06
N LEU A 238 29.86 -1.85 28.80
CA LEU A 238 31.16 -1.21 28.84
C LEU A 238 31.20 -0.21 30.01
N GLY A 239 31.50 -0.72 31.22
CA GLY A 239 31.41 0.11 32.45
C GLY A 239 29.96 0.45 32.79
N SER A 240 29.62 1.75 32.83
CA SER A 240 28.26 2.24 33.07
C SER A 240 27.40 2.28 31.81
N ASP A 241 28.00 2.16 30.62
CA ASP A 241 27.31 2.34 29.36
C ASP A 241 26.86 0.99 28.77
N VAL A 242 25.68 0.98 28.19
CA VAL A 242 25.11 -0.18 27.49
C VAL A 242 25.19 0.10 25.99
N HIS A 243 25.97 -0.68 25.30
CA HIS A 243 26.11 -0.58 23.85
C HIS A 243 25.27 -1.66 23.16
N ASP A 244 24.41 -1.22 22.24
CA ASP A 244 23.69 -2.13 21.34
C ASP A 244 24.57 -2.42 20.11
N PRO A 245 25.01 -3.67 19.91
CA PRO A 245 25.89 -4.00 18.80
C PRO A 245 25.21 -3.91 17.42
N TRP A 246 23.89 -3.77 17.37
CA TRP A 246 23.09 -3.67 16.14
C TRP A 246 22.50 -2.27 15.89
N ASP A 247 22.84 -1.28 16.69
CA ASP A 247 22.35 0.11 16.56
C ASP A 247 20.83 0.23 16.40
N GLY A 248 20.07 -0.60 17.14
CA GLY A 248 18.63 -0.64 17.07
C GLY A 248 18.05 -1.36 15.86
N GLN A 249 18.88 -1.90 14.97
CA GLN A 249 18.42 -2.57 13.75
C GLN A 249 18.02 -4.03 13.96
N PHE A 250 18.27 -4.62 15.12
CA PHE A 250 17.88 -6.02 15.38
C PHE A 250 16.38 -6.19 15.48
N ILE A 251 15.85 -7.29 14.94
CA ILE A 251 14.43 -7.63 15.01
C ILE A 251 13.99 -7.87 16.45
N THR A 252 13.02 -7.10 16.92
CA THR A 252 12.42 -7.21 18.24
C THR A 252 11.00 -7.76 18.18
N THR A 253 10.53 -8.29 19.32
CA THR A 253 9.11 -8.64 19.50
C THR A 253 8.24 -7.36 19.56
N PRO A 254 6.91 -7.46 19.42
CA PRO A 254 6.01 -6.31 19.58
C PRO A 254 6.15 -5.58 20.94
N SER A 255 6.70 -6.26 21.95
CA SER A 255 7.00 -5.66 23.26
C SER A 255 8.39 -5.02 23.35
N GLY A 256 9.11 -4.87 22.22
CA GLY A 256 10.45 -4.27 22.17
C GLY A 256 11.58 -5.15 22.71
N LYS A 257 11.32 -6.42 23.02
CA LYS A 257 12.33 -7.35 23.55
C LYS A 257 12.97 -8.17 22.44
N LEU A 258 14.21 -8.58 22.64
CA LEU A 258 14.86 -9.54 21.76
C LEU A 258 14.10 -10.88 21.76
N PRO A 259 13.77 -11.47 20.57
CA PRO A 259 13.10 -12.75 20.51
C PRO A 259 14.02 -13.87 21.05
N ASN A 260 13.42 -14.91 21.61
CA ASN A 260 14.22 -16.10 21.95
C ASN A 260 14.67 -16.83 20.67
N PRO A 261 15.68 -17.76 20.75
CA PRO A 261 16.21 -18.42 19.55
C PRO A 261 15.15 -19.16 18.71
N LEU A 262 14.14 -19.77 19.35
CA LEU A 262 13.07 -20.47 18.65
C LEU A 262 12.13 -19.50 17.90
N GLN A 263 11.77 -18.40 18.55
CA GLN A 263 10.96 -17.32 17.93
C GLN A 263 11.73 -16.69 16.77
N LEU A 264 13.01 -16.36 16.97
CA LEU A 264 13.86 -15.80 15.92
C LEU A 264 13.98 -16.76 14.73
N GLY A 265 14.22 -18.03 14.97
CA GLY A 265 14.29 -19.04 13.91
C GLY A 265 13.01 -19.15 13.08
N ARG A 266 11.84 -19.06 13.72
CA ARG A 266 10.54 -19.05 13.02
C ARG A 266 10.37 -17.78 12.17
N LEU A 267 10.71 -16.61 12.71
CA LEU A 267 10.68 -15.34 11.99
C LEU A 267 11.59 -15.38 10.76
N LEU A 268 12.83 -15.80 10.93
CA LEU A 268 13.80 -15.90 9.83
C LEU A 268 13.34 -16.90 8.76
N THR A 269 12.82 -18.05 9.15
CA THR A 269 12.30 -19.05 8.21
C THR A 269 11.13 -18.48 7.39
N GLY A 270 10.22 -17.72 8.02
CA GLY A 270 9.08 -17.09 7.34
C GLY A 270 9.47 -15.98 6.36
N GLN A 271 10.67 -15.42 6.48
CA GLN A 271 11.17 -14.34 5.62
C GLN A 271 12.24 -14.80 4.63
N ALA A 272 12.70 -16.05 4.72
CA ALA A 272 13.72 -16.59 3.82
C ALA A 272 13.26 -16.55 2.36
N GLY A 273 14.19 -16.21 1.47
CA GLY A 273 13.98 -16.10 0.03
C GLY A 273 13.39 -14.76 -0.44
N ARG A 274 13.03 -13.87 0.48
CA ARG A 274 12.50 -12.53 0.13
C ARG A 274 13.62 -11.51 0.04
N TRP A 275 13.66 -10.81 -1.09
CA TRP A 275 14.54 -9.66 -1.28
C TRP A 275 14.05 -8.43 -0.52
N ARG A 276 14.95 -7.73 0.15
CA ARG A 276 14.72 -6.47 0.87
C ARG A 276 15.77 -5.44 0.44
N GLY A 277 15.45 -4.64 -0.56
CA GLY A 277 16.46 -3.88 -1.29
C GLY A 277 17.44 -4.82 -1.98
N ASP A 278 18.74 -4.61 -1.75
CA ASP A 278 19.82 -5.40 -2.35
C ASP A 278 20.20 -6.64 -1.52
N HIS A 279 19.47 -6.95 -0.45
CA HIS A 279 19.75 -8.06 0.46
C HIS A 279 18.65 -9.12 0.41
N VAL A 280 19.04 -10.39 0.51
CA VAL A 280 18.11 -11.52 0.66
C VAL A 280 18.53 -12.42 1.80
N LEU A 281 17.57 -12.76 2.65
CA LEU A 281 17.76 -13.76 3.69
C LEU A 281 17.69 -15.17 3.09
N ARG A 282 18.71 -15.98 3.35
CA ARG A 282 18.75 -17.39 2.98
C ARG A 282 18.62 -18.28 4.21
N ALA A 283 18.08 -19.45 4.01
CA ALA A 283 17.96 -20.48 5.03
C ALA A 283 18.43 -21.83 4.47
N GLY A 284 19.10 -22.60 5.28
CA GLY A 284 19.62 -23.93 4.93
C GLY A 284 19.80 -24.81 6.15
N LYS A 285 20.49 -25.93 5.95
CA LYS A 285 20.94 -26.82 7.01
C LYS A 285 22.42 -26.67 7.22
N SER A 286 22.88 -26.84 8.48
CA SER A 286 24.30 -26.91 8.80
C SER A 286 24.97 -28.10 8.09
N ASP A 287 26.28 -28.07 7.97
CA ASP A 287 27.05 -29.16 7.33
C ASP A 287 26.78 -30.55 7.95
N ARG A 288 26.41 -30.60 9.21
CA ARG A 288 25.96 -31.82 9.88
C ARG A 288 24.48 -32.16 9.69
N GLY A 289 23.71 -31.28 9.04
CA GLY A 289 22.29 -31.46 8.74
C GLY A 289 21.33 -31.37 9.93
N ASP A 290 21.85 -31.10 11.13
CA ASP A 290 21.08 -31.14 12.40
C ASP A 290 20.42 -29.80 12.78
N ARG A 291 20.93 -28.69 12.25
CA ARG A 291 20.48 -27.33 12.63
C ARG A 291 20.10 -26.48 11.41
N ASN A 292 19.11 -25.61 11.61
CA ASN A 292 18.82 -24.57 10.64
C ASN A 292 19.86 -23.46 10.76
N VAL A 293 20.38 -23.04 9.64
CA VAL A 293 21.32 -21.91 9.51
C VAL A 293 20.73 -20.88 8.55
N PHE A 294 21.10 -19.64 8.78
CA PHE A 294 20.64 -18.49 8.02
C PHE A 294 21.83 -17.61 7.65
N TRP A 295 21.74 -16.95 6.51
CA TRP A 295 22.75 -15.99 6.07
C TRP A 295 22.11 -14.95 5.15
N VAL A 296 22.82 -13.88 4.89
CA VAL A 296 22.37 -12.81 4.01
C VAL A 296 23.25 -12.77 2.77
N ASP A 297 22.62 -12.87 1.61
CA ASP A 297 23.29 -12.59 0.33
C ASP A 297 23.00 -11.14 -0.08
N HIS A 298 23.99 -10.51 -0.72
CA HIS A 298 23.87 -9.18 -1.31
C HIS A 298 23.93 -9.29 -2.83
N HIS A 299 23.05 -8.55 -3.52
CA HIS A 299 23.07 -8.46 -4.98
C HIS A 299 24.18 -7.49 -5.39
N ASN A 300 25.30 -8.02 -5.84
CA ASN A 300 26.31 -7.21 -6.54
C ASN A 300 25.81 -6.97 -7.96
N GLN A 301 25.61 -5.71 -8.34
CA GLN A 301 25.36 -5.31 -9.73
C GLN A 301 26.54 -5.59 -10.63
#